data_741b1985aaa83f5e7ec1b64e0be7f27d
#
_entry.id   741b1985aaa83f5e7ec1b64e0be7f27d
#
_cell.length_a   1.000
_cell.length_b   1.000
_cell.length_c   1.000
_cell.angle_alpha   90.00
_cell.angle_beta   90.00
_cell.angle_gamma   90.00
#
_symmetry.space_group_name_H-M   'P 1'
#
loop_
_entity.id
_entity.type
_entity.pdbx_description
1 polymer ?
#
loop_
_entity_poly.entity_id
_entity_poly.type
_entity_poly.pdbx_seq_one_letter_code
_entity_poly.pdbx_strand_id
1 'polypeptide(L)'
;MAEQVVAIHPESTPDPKTLRWVVSHRRLPFVGTVNSAPGLDELTGVVQKVTARTDSLLVTLATGRSWQQDGSAVRSALGRALSETTRWQGGDDSRELDDDAALAMFATELIDGPIGEIARAHGGSIELVSANKGVVSVRMSGACRGCPAAAITMHQRLEHQLRRRFPDLREVVEVGGPVAARPLPLSLAPGRINHG
;
A
#
# COMPACT_ATOMS: atom_id res chain seq x y z
N MET A 1 23.03 -12.90 -15.89
CA MET A 1 21.82 -12.63 -15.09
C MET A 1 21.24 -11.34 -15.64
N ALA A 2 20.00 -11.35 -16.13
CA ALA A 2 19.37 -10.14 -16.66
C ALA A 2 19.20 -9.13 -15.54
N GLU A 3 19.76 -7.94 -15.70
CA GLU A 3 19.59 -6.80 -14.83
C GLU A 3 18.09 -6.43 -14.85
N GLN A 4 17.42 -6.70 -13.75
CA GLN A 4 15.97 -6.45 -13.64
C GLN A 4 15.76 -4.94 -13.50
N VAL A 5 15.46 -4.28 -14.62
CA VAL A 5 15.17 -2.84 -14.63
C VAL A 5 13.93 -2.59 -13.78
N VAL A 6 14.12 -1.94 -12.64
CA VAL A 6 13.02 -1.54 -11.76
C VAL A 6 12.32 -0.33 -12.39
N ALA A 7 11.04 -0.47 -12.68
CA ALA A 7 10.25 0.63 -13.22
C ALA A 7 9.98 1.67 -12.13
N ILE A 8 10.41 2.90 -12.38
CA ILE A 8 10.15 4.05 -11.50
C ILE A 8 9.60 5.21 -12.31
N HIS A 9 8.72 6.00 -11.70
CA HIS A 9 8.23 7.24 -12.30
C HIS A 9 8.06 8.33 -11.23
N PRO A 10 8.33 9.59 -11.58
CA PRO A 10 8.19 10.71 -10.66
C PRO A 10 6.75 11.22 -10.61
N GLU A 11 6.33 11.64 -9.43
CA GLU A 11 5.10 12.38 -9.15
C GLU A 11 5.45 13.67 -8.41
N SER A 12 4.70 14.73 -8.69
CA SER A 12 4.85 16.00 -8.00
C SER A 12 4.37 15.90 -6.55
N THR A 13 5.04 16.67 -5.68
CA THR A 13 4.59 16.89 -4.30
C THR A 13 4.26 18.37 -4.10
N PRO A 14 3.64 18.76 -2.98
CA PRO A 14 3.42 20.18 -2.65
C PRO A 14 4.73 20.99 -2.55
N ASP A 15 5.85 20.35 -2.22
CA ASP A 15 7.17 20.96 -2.24
C ASP A 15 7.81 20.82 -3.63
N PRO A 16 8.05 21.90 -4.39
CA PRO A 16 8.63 21.84 -5.73
C PRO A 16 10.07 21.30 -5.76
N LYS A 17 10.76 21.26 -4.61
CA LYS A 17 12.10 20.67 -4.49
C LYS A 17 12.06 19.17 -4.29
N THR A 18 10.90 18.61 -3.97
CA THR A 18 10.72 17.19 -3.66
C THR A 18 9.85 16.50 -4.70
N LEU A 19 10.36 15.41 -5.27
CA LEU A 19 9.55 14.47 -6.05
C LEU A 19 9.38 13.15 -5.31
N ARG A 20 8.20 12.57 -5.49
CA ARG A 20 7.89 11.19 -5.11
C ARG A 20 8.20 10.27 -6.29
N TRP A 21 9.16 9.40 -6.13
CA TRP A 21 9.50 8.39 -7.14
C TRP A 21 8.82 7.08 -6.79
N VAL A 22 7.73 6.79 -7.47
CA VAL A 22 6.97 5.54 -7.26
C VAL A 22 7.77 4.37 -7.79
N VAL A 23 7.90 3.34 -6.96
CA VAL A 23 8.64 2.11 -7.27
C VAL A 23 7.64 1.00 -7.57
N SER A 24 7.60 0.53 -8.81
CA SER A 24 6.67 -0.50 -9.23
C SER A 24 7.20 -1.90 -8.88
N HIS A 25 6.31 -2.74 -8.34
CA HIS A 25 6.55 -4.18 -8.14
C HIS A 25 7.76 -4.56 -7.27
N ARG A 26 8.24 -3.67 -6.42
CA ARG A 26 9.34 -3.96 -5.51
C ARG A 26 9.11 -3.33 -4.14
N ARG A 27 9.45 -4.08 -3.10
CA ARG A 27 9.50 -3.58 -1.73
C ARG A 27 10.84 -2.94 -1.46
N LEU A 28 10.83 -1.86 -0.70
CA LEU A 28 12.03 -1.25 -0.17
C LEU A 28 12.45 -1.94 1.13
N PRO A 29 13.76 -2.01 1.45
CA PRO A 29 14.23 -2.78 2.60
C PRO A 29 13.79 -2.20 3.95
N PHE A 30 13.52 -0.89 3.98
CA PHE A 30 13.07 -0.17 5.17
C PHE A 30 12.29 1.08 4.76
N VAL A 31 11.64 1.72 5.73
CA VAL A 31 11.11 3.08 5.63
C VAL A 31 11.94 4.02 6.49
N GLY A 32 12.07 5.28 6.06
CA GLY A 32 12.88 6.29 6.74
C GLY A 32 13.96 6.88 5.85
N THR A 33 14.87 7.61 6.45
CA THR A 33 15.97 8.26 5.71
C THR A 33 16.92 7.21 5.13
N VAL A 34 17.33 7.40 3.87
CA VAL A 34 18.36 6.59 3.20
C VAL A 34 19.69 7.35 3.33
N ASN A 35 20.62 6.82 4.13
CA ASN A 35 21.94 7.42 4.32
C ASN A 35 22.89 7.06 3.17
N SER A 36 22.82 5.82 2.69
CA SER A 36 23.66 5.33 1.60
C SER A 36 22.93 4.28 0.76
N ALA A 37 23.14 4.32 -0.54
CA ALA A 37 22.71 3.28 -1.47
C ALA A 37 23.59 3.37 -2.75
N PRO A 38 23.78 2.26 -3.48
CA PRO A 38 24.58 2.24 -4.70
C PRO A 38 24.13 3.32 -5.70
N GLY A 39 25.06 4.16 -6.15
CA GLY A 39 24.79 5.25 -7.09
C GLY A 39 24.28 6.55 -6.47
N LEU A 40 23.85 6.57 -5.20
CA LEU A 40 23.46 7.83 -4.53
C LEU A 40 24.65 8.73 -4.21
N ASP A 41 25.86 8.16 -4.04
CA ASP A 41 27.07 8.93 -3.79
C ASP A 41 27.40 9.90 -4.96
N GLU A 42 27.01 9.53 -6.18
CA GLU A 42 27.14 10.37 -7.38
C GLU A 42 26.25 11.62 -7.34
N LEU A 43 25.24 11.61 -6.47
CA LEU A 43 24.30 12.72 -6.28
C LEU A 43 24.69 13.67 -5.14
N THR A 44 25.91 13.51 -4.59
CA THR A 44 26.42 14.42 -3.55
C THR A 44 26.38 15.87 -4.05
N GLY A 45 25.76 16.77 -3.29
CA GLY A 45 25.55 18.16 -3.68
C GLY A 45 24.42 18.39 -4.71
N VAL A 46 23.79 17.33 -5.23
CA VAL A 46 22.58 17.40 -6.05
C VAL A 46 21.34 17.09 -5.24
N VAL A 47 21.37 16.01 -4.48
CA VAL A 47 20.29 15.58 -3.60
C VAL A 47 20.63 15.94 -2.16
N GLN A 48 19.68 16.54 -1.48
CA GLN A 48 19.79 16.87 -0.06
C GLN A 48 19.33 15.70 0.83
N LYS A 49 18.24 15.04 0.44
CA LYS A 49 17.63 13.95 1.23
C LYS A 49 16.93 12.95 0.34
N VAL A 50 17.07 11.68 0.70
CA VAL A 50 16.25 10.58 0.19
C VAL A 50 15.53 9.93 1.37
N THR A 51 14.21 9.78 1.26
CA THR A 51 13.41 9.07 2.26
C THR A 51 12.66 7.92 1.60
N ALA A 52 12.88 6.72 2.09
CA ALA A 52 12.17 5.53 1.65
C ALA A 52 10.79 5.48 2.30
N ARG A 53 9.78 5.16 1.50
CA ARG A 53 8.42 4.83 1.90
C ARG A 53 8.11 3.40 1.48
N THR A 54 6.92 2.92 1.80
CA THR A 54 6.51 1.54 1.44
C THR A 54 6.57 1.27 -0.06
N ASP A 55 6.28 2.27 -0.88
CA ASP A 55 6.09 2.16 -2.33
C ASP A 55 6.86 3.19 -3.15
N SER A 56 7.61 4.06 -2.52
CA SER A 56 8.22 5.21 -3.19
C SER A 56 9.43 5.75 -2.45
N LEU A 57 10.19 6.56 -3.17
CA LEU A 57 11.28 7.36 -2.63
C LEU A 57 10.92 8.84 -2.74
N LEU A 58 10.90 9.55 -1.63
CA LEU A 58 10.86 11.00 -1.62
C LEU A 58 12.29 11.50 -1.78
N VAL A 59 12.55 12.22 -2.85
CA VAL A 59 13.87 12.78 -3.14
C VAL A 59 13.77 14.30 -3.14
N THR A 60 14.52 14.94 -2.26
CA THR A 60 14.59 16.39 -2.14
C THR A 60 15.92 16.88 -2.71
N LEU A 61 15.87 17.82 -3.65
CA LEU A 61 17.05 18.44 -4.25
C LEU A 61 17.69 19.43 -3.29
N ALA A 62 19.02 19.54 -3.39
CA ALA A 62 19.79 20.55 -2.69
C ALA A 62 19.46 21.98 -3.20
N THR A 63 19.78 22.98 -2.38
CA THR A 63 19.60 24.39 -2.75
C THR A 63 20.34 24.71 -4.04
N GLY A 64 19.70 25.47 -4.94
CA GLY A 64 20.27 25.84 -6.24
C GLY A 64 20.12 24.78 -7.34
N ARG A 65 19.61 23.59 -7.04
CA ARG A 65 19.37 22.52 -8.02
C ARG A 65 17.93 22.55 -8.56
N SER A 66 17.72 21.92 -9.72
CA SER A 66 16.40 21.84 -10.35
C SER A 66 16.14 20.47 -10.99
N TRP A 67 14.88 20.04 -10.98
CA TRP A 67 14.46 18.77 -11.58
C TRP A 67 14.66 18.76 -13.09
N GLN A 68 14.59 19.92 -13.74
CA GLN A 68 14.80 20.03 -15.18
C GLN A 68 16.24 19.71 -15.58
N GLN A 69 17.19 20.09 -14.74
CA GLN A 69 18.63 19.87 -14.99
C GLN A 69 19.11 18.50 -14.46
N ASP A 70 18.67 18.14 -13.26
CA ASP A 70 19.24 17.03 -12.50
C ASP A 70 18.38 15.76 -12.54
N GLY A 71 17.13 15.84 -13.01
CA GLY A 71 16.15 14.76 -12.92
C GLY A 71 16.57 13.46 -13.63
N SER A 72 17.26 13.54 -14.76
CA SER A 72 17.75 12.35 -15.47
C SER A 72 18.88 11.65 -14.71
N ALA A 73 19.80 12.42 -14.12
CA ALA A 73 20.87 11.86 -13.29
C ALA A 73 20.31 11.19 -12.02
N VAL A 74 19.34 11.86 -11.36
CA VAL A 74 18.63 11.28 -10.20
C VAL A 74 17.94 9.99 -10.58
N ARG A 75 17.19 9.95 -11.70
CA ARG A 75 16.53 8.73 -12.16
C ARG A 75 17.51 7.57 -12.37
N SER A 76 18.64 7.83 -13.01
CA SER A 76 19.65 6.82 -13.29
C SER A 76 20.28 6.29 -12.00
N ALA A 77 20.60 7.18 -11.05
CA ALA A 77 21.14 6.79 -9.75
C ALA A 77 20.13 5.98 -8.92
N LEU A 78 18.85 6.39 -8.90
CA LEU A 78 17.80 5.62 -8.24
C LEU A 78 17.60 4.23 -8.88
N GLY A 79 17.71 4.12 -10.19
CA GLY A 79 17.67 2.83 -10.89
C GLY A 79 18.78 1.88 -10.42
N ARG A 80 20.01 2.37 -10.29
CA ARG A 80 21.13 1.60 -9.73
C ARG A 80 20.91 1.27 -8.26
N ALA A 81 20.50 2.22 -7.45
CA ALA A 81 20.19 1.99 -6.04
C ALA A 81 19.17 0.86 -5.89
N LEU A 82 18.09 0.91 -6.66
CA LEU A 82 17.02 -0.07 -6.60
C LEU A 82 17.42 -1.46 -7.13
N SER A 83 18.45 -1.60 -7.96
CA SER A 83 18.94 -2.90 -8.39
C SER A 83 19.66 -3.67 -7.28
N GLU A 84 20.22 -2.97 -6.28
CA GLU A 84 21.02 -3.54 -5.20
C GLU A 84 20.54 -3.11 -3.80
N THR A 85 19.26 -3.33 -3.49
CA THR A 85 18.63 -2.86 -2.23
C THR A 85 19.23 -3.49 -0.97
N THR A 86 19.91 -4.63 -1.08
CA THR A 86 20.59 -5.27 0.06
C THR A 86 21.78 -4.46 0.58
N ARG A 87 22.28 -3.50 -0.19
CA ARG A 87 23.41 -2.63 0.18
C ARG A 87 22.97 -1.27 0.72
N TRP A 88 21.67 -1.07 0.91
CA TRP A 88 21.16 0.18 1.45
C TRP A 88 21.45 0.29 2.94
N GLN A 89 21.76 1.50 3.37
CA GLN A 89 21.93 1.85 4.78
C GLN A 89 20.91 2.91 5.15
N GLY A 90 20.11 2.61 6.16
CA GLY A 90 19.14 3.53 6.72
C GLY A 90 19.77 4.52 7.70
N GLY A 91 19.11 5.66 7.91
CA GLY A 91 19.42 6.60 8.98
C GLY A 91 18.82 6.15 10.32
N ASP A 92 19.01 6.97 11.35
CA ASP A 92 18.55 6.69 12.71
C ASP A 92 17.01 6.61 12.82
N ASP A 93 16.30 7.24 11.88
CA ASP A 93 14.84 7.18 11.75
C ASP A 93 14.34 6.03 10.87
N SER A 94 15.25 5.20 10.36
CA SER A 94 14.88 4.09 9.50
C SER A 94 14.39 2.89 10.31
N ARG A 95 13.40 2.20 9.74
CA ARG A 95 12.81 1.01 10.33
C ARG A 95 12.64 -0.07 9.28
N GLU A 96 13.26 -1.22 9.52
CA GLU A 96 12.98 -2.41 8.73
C GLU A 96 11.52 -2.81 8.89
N LEU A 97 10.91 -3.23 7.80
CA LEU A 97 9.56 -3.74 7.77
C LEU A 97 9.60 -5.22 7.45
N ASP A 98 9.10 -6.04 8.36
CA ASP A 98 8.72 -7.40 8.03
C ASP A 98 7.53 -7.39 7.04
N ASP A 99 7.16 -8.55 6.53
CA ASP A 99 6.13 -8.69 5.51
C ASP A 99 4.77 -8.18 5.99
N ASP A 100 4.43 -8.46 7.23
CA ASP A 100 3.15 -8.08 7.83
C ASP A 100 3.10 -6.57 8.10
N ALA A 101 4.17 -5.98 8.62
CA ALA A 101 4.26 -4.54 8.83
C ALA A 101 4.23 -3.75 7.52
N ALA A 102 4.93 -4.21 6.49
CA ALA A 102 4.89 -3.59 5.17
C ALA A 102 3.49 -3.68 4.53
N LEU A 103 2.85 -4.85 4.64
CA LEU A 103 1.48 -5.07 4.18
C LEU A 103 0.48 -4.16 4.91
N ALA A 104 0.61 -4.04 6.25
CA ALA A 104 -0.23 -3.17 7.06
C ALA A 104 -0.07 -1.70 6.67
N MET A 105 1.15 -1.21 6.51
CA MET A 105 1.41 0.18 6.13
C MET A 105 0.83 0.48 4.75
N PHE A 106 1.06 -0.39 3.76
CA PHE A 106 0.54 -0.18 2.42
C PHE A 106 -1.00 -0.27 2.36
N ALA A 107 -1.60 -1.20 3.11
CA ALA A 107 -3.06 -1.26 3.25
C ALA A 107 -3.63 0.03 3.87
N THR A 108 -2.96 0.58 4.89
CA THR A 108 -3.33 1.86 5.51
C THR A 108 -3.26 3.00 4.49
N GLU A 109 -2.16 3.12 3.73
CA GLU A 109 -2.02 4.15 2.70
C GLU A 109 -3.14 4.10 1.65
N LEU A 110 -3.53 2.91 1.21
CA LEU A 110 -4.65 2.73 0.27
C LEU A 110 -5.99 3.12 0.88
N ILE A 111 -6.21 2.75 2.14
CA ILE A 111 -7.45 3.00 2.88
C ILE A 111 -7.58 4.49 3.24
N ASP A 112 -6.52 5.15 3.64
CA ASP A 112 -6.53 6.59 3.93
C ASP A 112 -6.63 7.44 2.65
N GLY A 113 -6.13 6.92 1.54
CA GLY A 113 -6.12 7.55 0.22
C GLY A 113 -7.26 7.07 -0.70
N PRO A 114 -6.90 6.52 -1.89
CA PRO A 114 -7.85 6.34 -3.01
C PRO A 114 -9.02 5.41 -2.70
N ILE A 115 -8.82 4.39 -1.86
CA ILE A 115 -9.89 3.46 -1.51
C ILE A 115 -10.87 4.11 -0.52
N GLY A 116 -10.33 4.76 0.52
CA GLY A 116 -11.16 5.45 1.51
C GLY A 116 -11.91 6.66 0.95
N GLU A 117 -11.33 7.37 -0.02
CA GLU A 117 -12.02 8.46 -0.72
C GLU A 117 -13.29 7.95 -1.43
N ILE A 118 -13.19 6.82 -2.12
CA ILE A 118 -14.35 6.21 -2.77
C ILE A 118 -15.38 5.78 -1.73
N ALA A 119 -14.96 5.16 -0.61
CA ALA A 119 -15.88 4.78 0.47
C ALA A 119 -16.63 5.99 1.02
N ARG A 120 -15.91 7.08 1.32
CA ARG A 120 -16.49 8.33 1.82
C ARG A 120 -17.46 8.97 0.83
N ALA A 121 -17.11 8.97 -0.47
CA ALA A 121 -18.01 9.49 -1.53
C ALA A 121 -19.36 8.78 -1.60
N HIS A 122 -19.41 7.53 -1.15
CA HIS A 122 -20.62 6.72 -1.05
C HIS A 122 -21.25 6.72 0.37
N GLY A 123 -20.78 7.57 1.28
CA GLY A 123 -21.31 7.66 2.65
C GLY A 123 -20.92 6.49 3.56
N GLY A 124 -19.84 5.80 3.22
CA GLY A 124 -19.28 4.72 4.02
C GLY A 124 -17.85 5.00 4.47
N SER A 125 -17.29 4.07 5.21
CA SER A 125 -15.86 4.04 5.54
C SER A 125 -15.30 2.61 5.53
N ILE A 126 -13.99 2.54 5.42
CA ILE A 126 -13.22 1.30 5.52
C ILE A 126 -12.05 1.55 6.48
N GLU A 127 -11.74 0.61 7.33
CA GLU A 127 -10.67 0.66 8.32
C GLU A 127 -9.84 -0.61 8.26
N LEU A 128 -8.52 -0.49 8.40
CA LEU A 128 -7.65 -1.64 8.61
C LEU A 128 -7.80 -2.12 10.05
N VAL A 129 -8.06 -3.42 10.22
CA VAL A 129 -8.11 -4.07 11.53
C VAL A 129 -6.79 -4.78 11.83
N SER A 130 -6.27 -5.52 10.85
CA SER A 130 -4.98 -6.20 10.98
C SER A 130 -4.43 -6.60 9.61
N ALA A 131 -3.11 -6.80 9.55
CA ALA A 131 -2.43 -7.51 8.47
C ALA A 131 -1.50 -8.54 9.12
N ASN A 132 -1.70 -9.81 8.83
CA ASN A 132 -0.91 -10.89 9.43
C ASN A 132 -0.87 -12.10 8.48
N LYS A 133 0.34 -12.64 8.27
CA LYS A 133 0.59 -13.82 7.43
C LYS A 133 -0.08 -13.75 6.05
N GLY A 134 -0.03 -12.57 5.44
CA GLY A 134 -0.63 -12.34 4.13
C GLY A 134 -2.15 -12.20 4.13
N VAL A 135 -2.81 -12.12 5.28
CA VAL A 135 -4.25 -11.84 5.42
C VAL A 135 -4.44 -10.41 5.88
N VAL A 136 -5.22 -9.63 5.13
CA VAL A 136 -5.60 -8.26 5.49
C VAL A 136 -7.04 -8.26 5.95
N SER A 137 -7.27 -7.91 7.22
CA SER A 137 -8.60 -7.79 7.81
C SER A 137 -9.04 -6.34 7.81
N VAL A 138 -10.20 -6.05 7.22
CA VAL A 138 -10.78 -4.72 7.17
C VAL A 138 -12.17 -4.70 7.79
N ARG A 139 -12.59 -3.54 8.27
CA ARG A 139 -13.96 -3.28 8.74
C ARG A 139 -14.59 -2.22 7.85
N MET A 140 -15.77 -2.52 7.33
CA MET A 140 -16.57 -1.56 6.58
C MET A 140 -17.72 -1.03 7.44
N SER A 141 -18.07 0.26 7.26
CA SER A 141 -19.18 0.89 7.98
C SER A 141 -19.97 1.85 7.08
N GLY A 142 -21.07 2.39 7.61
CA GLY A 142 -21.96 3.28 6.86
C GLY A 142 -22.61 2.59 5.66
N ALA A 143 -22.75 3.30 4.55
CA ALA A 143 -23.39 2.77 3.33
C ALA A 143 -22.64 1.59 2.71
N CYS A 144 -21.34 1.44 2.96
CA CYS A 144 -20.56 0.30 2.50
C CYS A 144 -21.01 -1.02 3.14
N ARG A 145 -21.49 -0.98 4.39
CA ARG A 145 -21.98 -2.16 5.12
C ARG A 145 -23.37 -2.63 4.65
N GLY A 146 -24.17 -1.72 4.10
CA GLY A 146 -25.56 -2.01 3.70
C GLY A 146 -25.74 -2.38 2.22
N CYS A 147 -24.73 -2.20 1.38
CA CYS A 147 -24.81 -2.43 -0.05
C CYS A 147 -23.82 -3.53 -0.48
N PRO A 148 -24.29 -4.76 -0.76
CA PRO A 148 -23.40 -5.85 -1.16
C PRO A 148 -22.52 -5.53 -2.37
N ALA A 149 -23.06 -4.79 -3.35
CA ALA A 149 -22.33 -4.42 -4.56
C ALA A 149 -21.17 -3.44 -4.26
N ALA A 150 -21.40 -2.46 -3.37
CA ALA A 150 -20.35 -1.50 -2.97
C ALA A 150 -19.26 -2.22 -2.16
N ALA A 151 -19.64 -3.07 -1.21
CA ALA A 151 -18.69 -3.85 -0.41
C ALA A 151 -17.80 -4.75 -1.30
N ILE A 152 -18.39 -5.49 -2.24
CA ILE A 152 -17.66 -6.34 -3.19
C ILE A 152 -16.69 -5.50 -4.03
N THR A 153 -17.12 -4.37 -4.57
CA THR A 153 -16.27 -3.52 -5.41
C THR A 153 -15.10 -2.94 -4.63
N MET A 154 -15.32 -2.48 -3.41
CA MET A 154 -14.26 -1.93 -2.55
C MET A 154 -13.26 -3.01 -2.15
N HIS A 155 -13.74 -4.17 -1.74
CA HIS A 155 -12.94 -5.33 -1.41
C HIS A 155 -12.05 -5.75 -2.58
N GLN A 156 -12.63 -5.92 -3.78
CA GLN A 156 -11.90 -6.30 -4.99
C GLN A 156 -10.84 -5.26 -5.37
N ARG A 157 -11.16 -3.96 -5.26
CA ARG A 157 -10.19 -2.89 -5.55
C ARG A 157 -9.03 -2.91 -4.58
N LEU A 158 -9.30 -3.03 -3.28
CA LEU A 158 -8.26 -3.12 -2.26
C LEU A 158 -7.38 -4.36 -2.50
N GLU A 159 -7.99 -5.53 -2.69
CA GLU A 159 -7.27 -6.77 -2.95
C GLU A 159 -6.41 -6.68 -4.22
N HIS A 160 -6.96 -6.12 -5.31
CA HIS A 160 -6.21 -5.93 -6.55
C HIS A 160 -4.98 -5.05 -6.36
N GLN A 161 -5.12 -3.92 -5.66
CA GLN A 161 -3.99 -3.01 -5.41
C GLN A 161 -2.94 -3.66 -4.49
N LEU A 162 -3.39 -4.38 -3.47
CA LEU A 162 -2.49 -5.11 -2.57
C LEU A 162 -1.73 -6.21 -3.32
N ARG A 163 -2.39 -7.03 -4.14
CA ARG A 163 -1.75 -8.12 -4.91
C ARG A 163 -0.69 -7.63 -5.90
N ARG A 164 -0.87 -6.45 -6.44
CA ARG A 164 0.14 -5.84 -7.33
C ARG A 164 1.48 -5.60 -6.62
N ARG A 165 1.47 -5.37 -5.32
CA ARG A 165 2.64 -5.08 -4.50
C ARG A 165 3.09 -6.26 -3.64
N PHE A 166 2.14 -7.06 -3.21
CA PHE A 166 2.31 -8.24 -2.38
C PHE A 166 1.73 -9.45 -3.08
N PRO A 167 2.49 -10.11 -3.99
CA PRO A 167 2.01 -11.29 -4.73
C PRO A 167 1.61 -12.44 -3.80
N ASP A 168 2.24 -12.53 -2.62
CA ASP A 168 1.98 -13.54 -1.60
C ASP A 168 0.78 -13.20 -0.69
N LEU A 169 0.03 -12.11 -1.00
CA LEU A 169 -1.22 -11.81 -0.33
C LEU A 169 -2.17 -13.01 -0.47
N ARG A 170 -2.61 -13.56 0.65
CA ARG A 170 -3.56 -14.68 0.67
C ARG A 170 -4.96 -14.20 0.37
N GLU A 171 -5.45 -13.29 1.21
CA GLU A 171 -6.82 -12.78 1.11
C GLU A 171 -7.00 -11.44 1.82
N VAL A 172 -8.05 -10.75 1.44
CA VAL A 172 -8.62 -9.63 2.19
C VAL A 172 -9.93 -10.11 2.78
N VAL A 173 -10.15 -9.91 4.07
CA VAL A 173 -11.37 -10.35 4.77
C VAL A 173 -12.08 -9.18 5.43
N GLU A 174 -13.40 -9.16 5.37
CA GLU A 174 -14.21 -8.22 6.13
C GLU A 174 -14.52 -8.78 7.52
N VAL A 175 -14.16 -8.05 8.57
CA VAL A 175 -14.46 -8.42 9.95
C VAL A 175 -15.53 -7.50 10.52
N GLY A 176 -16.53 -8.07 11.18
CA GLY A 176 -17.65 -7.33 11.78
C GLY A 176 -18.76 -6.95 10.79
N GLY A 177 -18.85 -7.63 9.65
CA GLY A 177 -20.06 -7.69 8.84
C GLY A 177 -21.22 -8.35 9.61
N PRO A 178 -22.48 -8.21 9.16
CA PRO A 178 -23.57 -8.95 9.77
C PRO A 178 -23.21 -10.43 9.71
N VAL A 179 -23.24 -11.09 10.88
CA VAL A 179 -23.20 -12.54 10.94
C VAL A 179 -24.32 -12.99 10.01
N ALA A 180 -23.99 -13.66 8.89
CA ALA A 180 -25.00 -14.24 8.03
C ALA A 180 -25.92 -15.06 8.94
N ALA A 181 -27.17 -14.61 9.06
CA ALA A 181 -28.14 -15.31 9.90
C ALA A 181 -28.17 -16.75 9.37
N ARG A 182 -27.70 -17.68 10.19
CA ARG A 182 -27.87 -19.09 9.89
C ARG A 182 -29.36 -19.29 9.61
N PRO A 183 -29.73 -19.81 8.44
CA PRO A 183 -31.12 -20.09 8.20
C PRO A 183 -31.59 -21.03 9.33
N LEU A 184 -32.56 -20.55 10.10
CA LEU A 184 -33.20 -21.39 11.11
C LEU A 184 -33.78 -22.59 10.37
N PRO A 185 -33.55 -23.83 10.84
CA PRO A 185 -34.20 -24.96 10.24
C PRO A 185 -35.70 -24.75 10.39
N LEU A 186 -36.42 -24.71 9.26
CA LEU A 186 -37.86 -24.75 9.24
C LEU A 186 -38.30 -26.07 9.86
N SER A 187 -38.63 -26.03 11.15
CA SER A 187 -39.27 -27.14 11.84
C SER A 187 -40.71 -27.23 11.32
N LEU A 188 -40.94 -28.12 10.37
CA LEU A 188 -42.27 -28.54 9.98
C LEU A 188 -42.85 -29.32 11.15
N ALA A 189 -43.63 -28.66 11.97
CA ALA A 189 -44.47 -29.35 12.94
C ALA A 189 -45.51 -30.17 12.17
N PRO A 190 -45.63 -31.49 12.43
CA PRO A 190 -46.68 -32.29 11.80
C PRO A 190 -48.05 -31.89 12.34
N GLY A 191 -48.91 -31.38 11.44
CA GLY A 191 -50.27 -31.09 11.76
C GLY A 191 -51.01 -32.32 12.22
N ARG A 192 -51.56 -32.32 13.44
CA ARG A 192 -52.53 -33.30 13.91
C ARG A 192 -53.83 -33.08 13.15
N ILE A 193 -54.13 -34.01 12.28
CA ILE A 193 -55.51 -34.13 11.74
C ILE A 193 -56.30 -34.88 12.81
N ASN A 194 -57.25 -34.14 13.42
CA ASN A 194 -58.20 -34.72 14.33
C ASN A 194 -59.49 -34.96 13.53
N HIS A 195 -59.80 -36.23 13.23
CA HIS A 195 -61.11 -36.63 12.80
C HIS A 195 -61.92 -37.04 14.05
N GLY A 196 -63.01 -36.33 14.31
CA GLY A 196 -64.09 -36.66 15.20
C GLY A 196 -65.38 -36.29 14.53
#